data_13b26f2c8abad5ca06cfaa811b04c48e
#
_entry.id   13b26f2c8abad5ca06cfaa811b04c48e
#
_cell.length_a   1.000
_cell.length_b   1.000
_cell.length_c   1.000
_cell.angle_alpha   90.00
_cell.angle_beta   90.00
_cell.angle_gamma   90.00
#
_symmetry.space_group_name_H-M   'P 1'
#
loop_
_entity.id
_entity.type
_entity.pdbx_description
1 polymer ?
#
loop_
_entity_poly.entity_id
_entity_poly.type
_entity_poly.pdbx_seq_one_letter_code
_entity_poly.pdbx_strand_id
1 'polypeptide(L)'
;MDKNTQRAMFSSKSNDWGTPQNFYDKLNNSFGPFTLDPCSDGQNNKTDNYFTKEQNGLSQDWSGNKVFMNPPYGRAIKDWLKKAYEEGQKPNTTVVCLIPARTDTKYWHDYVMKAQAVYFVKGRLKFGDSNNSAPFPSSVIVFTSAL
;
A
#
# COMPACT_ATOMS: atom_id res chain seq x y z
N MET A 1 -12.19 -6.55 -20.47
CA MET A 1 -11.12 -7.14 -19.64
C MET A 1 -10.90 -8.57 -20.12
N ASP A 2 -9.65 -8.96 -20.37
CA ASP A 2 -9.40 -10.33 -20.84
C ASP A 2 -9.56 -11.35 -19.69
N LYS A 3 -9.61 -12.64 -20.06
CA LYS A 3 -9.84 -13.71 -19.10
C LYS A 3 -8.73 -13.84 -18.07
N ASN A 4 -7.48 -13.60 -18.45
CA ASN A 4 -6.36 -13.70 -17.52
C ASN A 4 -6.40 -12.58 -16.48
N THR A 5 -6.74 -11.38 -16.88
CA THR A 5 -6.90 -10.25 -15.98
C THR A 5 -8.05 -10.49 -15.01
N GLN A 6 -9.19 -11.04 -15.49
CA GLN A 6 -10.31 -11.38 -14.65
C GLN A 6 -9.95 -12.44 -13.61
N ARG A 7 -9.24 -13.48 -14.01
CA ARG A 7 -8.79 -14.52 -13.07
C ARG A 7 -7.87 -13.93 -12.01
N ALA A 8 -6.92 -13.08 -12.41
CA ALA A 8 -6.02 -12.44 -11.46
C ALA A 8 -6.78 -11.59 -10.46
N MET A 9 -7.81 -10.85 -10.89
CA MET A 9 -8.59 -9.99 -10.01
C MET A 9 -9.48 -10.75 -9.04
N PHE A 10 -9.98 -11.92 -9.41
CA PHE A 10 -10.94 -12.67 -8.61
C PHE A 10 -10.35 -13.88 -7.87
N SER A 11 -9.07 -14.18 -8.08
CA SER A 11 -8.40 -15.23 -7.33
C SER A 11 -7.97 -14.73 -5.96
N SER A 12 -7.70 -15.63 -5.01
CA SER A 12 -7.16 -15.24 -3.70
C SER A 12 -5.81 -14.54 -3.81
N LYS A 13 -5.04 -14.82 -4.86
CA LYS A 13 -3.74 -14.19 -5.13
C LYS A 13 -3.88 -12.82 -5.78
N SER A 14 -5.05 -12.48 -6.36
CA SER A 14 -5.26 -11.23 -7.06
C SER A 14 -5.28 -10.02 -6.13
N ASN A 15 -5.40 -10.22 -4.82
CA ASN A 15 -5.38 -9.13 -3.83
C ASN A 15 -3.96 -8.80 -3.37
N ASP A 16 -2.98 -9.64 -3.71
CA ASP A 16 -1.58 -9.48 -3.28
C ASP A 16 -0.74 -9.07 -4.48
N TRP A 17 -0.61 -7.75 -4.68
CA TRP A 17 0.08 -7.17 -5.82
C TRP A 17 1.46 -6.68 -5.37
N GLY A 18 2.50 -7.48 -5.66
CA GLY A 18 3.88 -7.15 -5.28
C GLY A 18 4.37 -5.87 -5.97
N THR A 19 4.84 -4.90 -5.19
CA THR A 19 5.32 -3.62 -5.71
C THR A 19 6.54 -3.81 -6.61
N PRO A 20 6.55 -3.22 -7.82
CA PRO A 20 7.76 -3.22 -8.65
C PRO A 20 8.93 -2.57 -7.90
N GLN A 21 10.11 -3.20 -7.95
CA GLN A 21 11.25 -2.74 -7.17
C GLN A 21 11.68 -1.32 -7.55
N ASN A 22 11.68 -1.00 -8.84
CA ASN A 22 12.08 0.34 -9.27
C ASN A 22 11.13 1.42 -8.76
N PHE A 23 9.83 1.12 -8.68
CA PHE A 23 8.85 2.05 -8.14
C PHE A 23 9.03 2.23 -6.64
N TYR A 24 9.22 1.13 -5.91
CA TYR A 24 9.53 1.17 -4.49
C TYR A 24 10.77 2.02 -4.22
N ASP A 25 11.84 1.83 -5.00
CA ASP A 25 13.08 2.57 -4.82
C ASP A 25 12.87 4.08 -4.95
N LYS A 26 12.02 4.52 -5.87
CA LYS A 26 11.67 5.93 -6.02
C LYS A 26 10.95 6.47 -4.79
N LEU A 27 9.99 5.70 -4.26
CA LEU A 27 9.27 6.10 -3.05
C LEU A 27 10.19 6.12 -1.83
N ASN A 28 11.08 5.14 -1.74
CA ASN A 28 12.05 5.06 -0.65
C ASN A 28 13.00 6.25 -0.66
N ASN A 29 13.42 6.70 -1.84
CA ASN A 29 14.26 7.90 -1.98
C ASN A 29 13.52 9.18 -1.59
N SER A 30 12.23 9.26 -1.89
CA SER A 30 11.43 10.47 -1.63
C SER A 30 10.91 10.57 -0.21
N PHE A 31 10.50 9.47 0.38
CA PHE A 31 9.79 9.44 1.67
C PHE A 31 10.46 8.60 2.74
N GLY A 32 11.46 7.80 2.38
CA GLY A 32 12.13 6.89 3.28
C GLY A 32 13.36 7.49 3.96
N PRO A 33 14.29 6.66 4.38
CA PRO A 33 14.25 5.20 4.17
C PRO A 33 13.12 4.54 4.97
N PHE A 34 12.41 3.63 4.32
CA PHE A 34 11.33 2.90 4.98
C PHE A 34 11.90 1.87 5.97
N THR A 35 11.21 1.75 7.10
CA THR A 35 11.66 0.91 8.21
C THR A 35 10.68 -0.22 8.55
N LEU A 36 9.50 -0.23 7.96
CA LEU A 36 8.49 -1.25 8.24
C LEU A 36 7.62 -1.51 7.01
N ASP A 37 7.41 -2.79 6.70
CA ASP A 37 6.44 -3.29 5.71
C ASP A 37 5.42 -4.14 6.46
N PRO A 38 4.21 -3.62 6.73
CA PRO A 38 3.24 -4.33 7.58
C PRO A 38 2.41 -5.38 6.84
N CYS A 39 2.60 -5.52 5.52
CA CYS A 39 1.77 -6.37 4.66
C CYS A 39 2.65 -7.30 3.83
N SER A 40 3.56 -8.03 4.45
CA SER A 40 4.50 -8.90 3.74
C SER A 40 4.08 -10.36 3.84
N ASP A 41 4.51 -11.17 2.88
CA ASP A 41 4.43 -12.64 2.97
C ASP A 41 5.73 -13.27 3.51
N GLY A 42 6.72 -12.44 3.87
CA GLY A 42 8.01 -12.90 4.35
C GLY A 42 9.01 -13.21 3.25
N GLN A 43 8.59 -13.14 1.99
CA GLN A 43 9.45 -13.34 0.82
C GLN A 43 9.55 -12.09 -0.03
N ASN A 44 8.47 -11.32 -0.10
CA ASN A 44 8.41 -10.08 -0.87
C ASN A 44 8.56 -8.82 -0.01
N ASN A 45 9.03 -8.97 1.22
CA ASN A 45 9.23 -7.83 2.11
C ASN A 45 10.19 -6.80 1.51
N LYS A 46 9.80 -5.53 1.60
CA LYS A 46 10.59 -4.41 1.08
C LYS A 46 11.56 -3.86 2.13
N THR A 47 11.33 -4.16 3.38
CA THR A 47 12.13 -3.69 4.51
C THR A 47 12.61 -4.89 5.35
N ASP A 48 13.63 -4.68 6.17
CA ASP A 48 14.13 -5.73 7.07
C ASP A 48 13.11 -6.07 8.16
N ASN A 49 12.37 -5.07 8.64
CA ASN A 49 11.28 -5.29 9.58
C ASN A 49 9.97 -5.38 8.81
N TYR A 50 9.21 -6.43 9.06
CA TYR A 50 7.94 -6.64 8.38
C TYR A 50 7.01 -7.48 9.24
N PHE A 51 5.70 -7.39 8.95
CA PHE A 51 4.70 -8.27 9.53
C PHE A 51 4.11 -9.16 8.46
N THR A 52 4.02 -10.44 8.77
CA THR A 52 3.37 -11.41 7.89
C THR A 52 1.88 -11.47 8.22
N LYS A 53 1.12 -12.22 7.41
CA LYS A 53 -0.30 -12.42 7.63
C LYS A 53 -0.58 -13.04 9.00
N GLU A 54 0.26 -13.98 9.43
CA GLU A 54 0.14 -14.65 10.72
C GLU A 54 0.33 -13.68 11.89
N GLN A 55 1.20 -12.71 11.71
CA GLN A 55 1.45 -11.67 12.73
C GLN A 55 0.37 -10.61 12.75
N ASN A 56 -0.37 -10.49 11.66
CA ASN A 56 -1.45 -9.52 11.47
C ASN A 56 -1.02 -8.06 11.71
N GLY A 57 -0.51 -7.43 10.66
CA GLY A 57 -0.06 -6.03 10.73
C GLY A 57 -1.13 -5.06 11.23
N LEU A 58 -2.43 -5.38 11.03
CA LEU A 58 -3.53 -4.54 11.51
C LEU A 58 -3.59 -4.45 13.02
N SER A 59 -3.10 -5.46 13.74
CA SER A 59 -3.11 -5.49 15.21
C SER A 59 -1.80 -5.00 15.83
N GLN A 60 -0.82 -4.63 15.02
CA GLN A 60 0.51 -4.24 15.49
C GLN A 60 0.63 -2.72 15.60
N ASP A 61 1.59 -2.27 16.40
CA ASP A 61 1.96 -0.86 16.53
C ASP A 61 2.99 -0.52 15.47
N TRP A 62 2.73 0.54 14.68
CA TRP A 62 3.65 1.02 13.65
C TRP A 62 4.38 2.30 14.07
N SER A 63 4.15 2.78 15.29
CA SER A 63 4.67 4.09 15.72
C SER A 63 6.19 4.16 15.64
N GLY A 64 6.71 5.34 15.32
CA GLY A 64 8.14 5.58 15.19
C GLY A 64 8.75 5.09 13.88
N ASN A 65 7.95 4.54 12.98
CA ASN A 65 8.43 3.99 11.72
C ASN A 65 8.08 4.89 10.54
N LYS A 66 8.89 4.77 9.49
CA LYS A 66 8.51 5.17 8.14
C LYS A 66 8.02 3.91 7.42
N VAL A 67 6.72 3.83 7.24
CA VAL A 67 6.03 2.62 6.81
C VAL A 67 5.74 2.68 5.32
N PHE A 68 6.07 1.61 4.61
CA PHE A 68 5.59 1.38 3.25
C PHE A 68 4.51 0.32 3.28
N MET A 69 3.29 0.70 2.91
CA MET A 69 2.14 -0.20 2.94
C MET A 69 1.58 -0.41 1.54
N ASN A 70 1.74 -1.63 1.03
CA ASN A 70 1.01 -2.10 -0.16
C ASN A 70 0.06 -3.20 0.33
N PRO A 71 -1.17 -2.85 0.72
CA PRO A 71 -2.07 -3.78 1.39
C PRO A 71 -2.67 -4.77 0.41
N PRO A 72 -3.27 -5.88 0.91
CA PRO A 72 -4.13 -6.69 0.05
C PRO A 72 -5.28 -5.84 -0.47
N TYR A 73 -5.52 -5.92 -1.79
CA TYR A 73 -6.62 -5.20 -2.42
C TYR A 73 -7.91 -6.02 -2.28
N GLY A 74 -9.05 -5.39 -2.45
CA GLY A 74 -10.34 -6.02 -2.22
C GLY A 74 -10.97 -5.52 -0.93
N ARG A 75 -11.75 -6.36 -0.25
CA ARG A 75 -12.55 -5.92 0.91
C ARG A 75 -11.72 -5.45 2.10
N ALA A 76 -10.54 -6.03 2.29
CA ALA A 76 -9.69 -5.71 3.43
C ALA A 76 -9.03 -4.33 3.33
N ILE A 77 -8.98 -3.74 2.14
CA ILE A 77 -8.26 -2.48 1.94
C ILE A 77 -8.76 -1.35 2.84
N LYS A 78 -10.06 -1.33 3.12
CA LYS A 78 -10.65 -0.30 4.01
C LYS A 78 -10.06 -0.35 5.41
N ASP A 79 -9.82 -1.55 5.92
CA ASP A 79 -9.25 -1.75 7.27
C ASP A 79 -7.78 -1.31 7.31
N TRP A 80 -7.05 -1.60 6.25
CA TRP A 80 -5.64 -1.19 6.13
C TRP A 80 -5.51 0.33 6.01
N LEU A 81 -6.41 1.00 5.27
CA LEU A 81 -6.38 2.46 5.16
C LEU A 81 -6.79 3.14 6.46
N LYS A 82 -7.76 2.59 7.18
CA LYS A 82 -8.09 3.06 8.51
C LYS A 82 -6.88 2.97 9.44
N LYS A 83 -6.21 1.83 9.44
CA LYS A 83 -5.00 1.60 10.23
C LYS A 83 -3.90 2.59 9.85
N ALA A 84 -3.64 2.77 8.56
CA ALA A 84 -2.64 3.70 8.07
C ALA A 84 -2.93 5.14 8.50
N TYR A 85 -4.18 5.55 8.41
CA TYR A 85 -4.61 6.87 8.87
C TYR A 85 -4.36 7.05 10.36
N GLU A 86 -4.76 6.08 11.17
CA GLU A 86 -4.60 6.14 12.63
C GLU A 86 -3.13 6.13 13.03
N GLU A 87 -2.33 5.26 12.44
CA GLU A 87 -0.91 5.16 12.75
C GLU A 87 -0.14 6.39 12.29
N GLY A 88 -0.51 6.97 11.15
CA GLY A 88 0.12 8.20 10.64
C GLY A 88 -0.10 9.43 11.51
N GLN A 89 -1.04 9.38 12.45
CA GLN A 89 -1.26 10.48 13.41
C GLN A 89 -0.35 10.39 14.63
N LYS A 90 0.29 9.24 14.85
CA LYS A 90 1.19 9.06 15.99
C LYS A 90 2.50 9.84 15.79
N PRO A 91 3.16 10.27 16.89
CA PRO A 91 4.42 10.99 16.77
C PRO A 91 5.48 10.19 15.99
N ASN A 92 6.25 10.88 15.17
CA ASN A 92 7.38 10.31 14.41
C ASN A 92 7.00 9.13 13.52
N THR A 93 5.76 9.11 13.03
CA THR A 93 5.24 8.02 12.20
C THR A 93 4.77 8.57 10.86
N THR A 94 5.26 7.98 9.78
CA THR A 94 4.83 8.28 8.42
C THR A 94 4.41 6.98 7.74
N VAL A 95 3.24 6.98 7.11
CA VAL A 95 2.76 5.81 6.36
C VAL A 95 2.55 6.21 4.92
N VAL A 96 3.26 5.56 4.03
CA VAL A 96 3.15 5.74 2.58
C VAL A 96 2.47 4.51 2.00
N CYS A 97 1.32 4.71 1.38
CA CYS A 97 0.48 3.63 0.88
C CYS A 97 0.48 3.61 -0.64
N LEU A 98 0.57 2.42 -1.23
CA LEU A 98 0.34 2.21 -2.66
C LEU A 98 -0.98 1.46 -2.82
N ILE A 99 -1.97 2.09 -3.43
CA ILE A 99 -3.31 1.52 -3.57
C ILE A 99 -3.92 1.87 -4.94
N PRO A 100 -4.92 1.09 -5.40
CA PRO A 100 -5.70 1.50 -6.58
C PRO A 100 -6.41 2.83 -6.31
N ALA A 101 -6.47 3.68 -7.34
CA ALA A 101 -7.12 4.99 -7.23
C ALA A 101 -8.63 4.85 -7.46
N ARG A 102 -9.35 4.30 -6.49
CA ARG A 102 -10.80 4.08 -6.55
C ARG A 102 -11.52 5.19 -5.81
N THR A 103 -11.65 6.31 -6.46
CA THR A 103 -12.06 7.59 -5.86
C THR A 103 -13.54 7.68 -5.48
N ASP A 104 -14.34 6.71 -5.86
CA ASP A 104 -15.78 6.64 -5.52
C ASP A 104 -16.07 5.78 -4.30
N THR A 105 -15.05 5.18 -3.69
CA THR A 105 -15.23 4.29 -2.53
C THR A 105 -15.40 5.08 -1.23
N LYS A 106 -16.09 4.45 -0.27
CA LYS A 106 -16.27 5.04 1.05
C LYS A 106 -14.92 5.24 1.76
N TYR A 107 -14.01 4.26 1.67
CA TYR A 107 -12.71 4.38 2.32
C TYR A 107 -11.86 5.52 1.74
N TRP A 108 -12.02 5.82 0.45
CA TRP A 108 -11.32 6.94 -0.16
C TRP A 108 -11.73 8.24 0.52
N HIS A 109 -13.03 8.45 0.69
CA HIS A 109 -13.55 9.67 1.30
C HIS A 109 -13.35 9.71 2.81
N ASP A 110 -13.42 8.57 3.48
CA ASP A 110 -13.26 8.51 4.94
C ASP A 110 -11.80 8.71 5.37
N TYR A 111 -10.83 8.21 4.58
CA TYR A 111 -9.42 8.20 4.99
C TYR A 111 -8.48 8.88 4.01
N VAL A 112 -8.54 8.56 2.74
CA VAL A 112 -7.60 9.09 1.74
C VAL A 112 -7.70 10.61 1.65
N MET A 113 -8.90 11.15 1.68
CA MET A 113 -9.13 12.59 1.61
C MET A 113 -8.60 13.36 2.83
N LYS A 114 -8.23 12.66 3.89
CA LYS A 114 -7.62 13.25 5.10
C LYS A 114 -6.09 13.14 5.09
N ALA A 115 -5.52 12.57 4.05
CA ALA A 115 -4.07 12.41 3.95
C ALA A 115 -3.36 13.75 3.74
N GLN A 116 -2.09 13.81 4.10
CA GLN A 116 -1.25 14.97 3.86
C GLN A 116 -0.95 15.15 2.38
N ALA A 117 -0.84 14.07 1.65
CA ALA A 117 -0.59 14.12 0.21
C ALA A 117 -1.19 12.91 -0.49
N VAL A 118 -1.66 13.12 -1.71
CA VAL A 118 -2.15 12.09 -2.62
C VAL A 118 -1.49 12.32 -3.97
N TYR A 119 -0.78 11.30 -4.46
CA TYR A 119 -0.12 11.34 -5.76
C TYR A 119 -0.77 10.34 -6.70
N PHE A 120 -1.05 10.76 -7.92
CA PHE A 120 -1.59 9.88 -8.94
C PHE A 120 -0.45 9.40 -9.84
N VAL A 121 -0.33 8.09 -9.98
CA VAL A 121 0.73 7.49 -10.78
C VAL A 121 0.38 7.58 -12.25
N LYS A 122 1.26 8.18 -13.05
CA LYS A 122 1.08 8.23 -14.50
C LYS A 122 1.30 6.85 -15.10
N GLY A 123 0.37 6.40 -15.91
CA GLY A 123 0.42 5.07 -16.51
C GLY A 123 -0.01 3.99 -15.53
N ARG A 124 0.11 2.74 -15.96
CA ARG A 124 -0.25 1.57 -15.16
C ARG A 124 0.99 0.84 -14.71
N LEU A 125 1.05 0.49 -13.42
CA LEU A 125 2.18 -0.28 -12.89
C LEU A 125 2.10 -1.73 -13.34
N LYS A 126 3.26 -2.38 -13.42
CA LYS A 126 3.38 -3.82 -13.66
C LYS A 126 3.78 -4.48 -12.35
N PHE A 127 2.80 -5.08 -11.69
CA PHE A 127 3.01 -5.66 -10.37
C PHE A 127 3.64 -7.05 -10.43
N GLY A 128 4.48 -7.36 -9.45
CA GLY A 128 5.15 -8.65 -9.35
C GLY A 128 6.04 -8.91 -10.56
N ASP A 129 5.99 -10.13 -11.07
CA ASP A 129 6.75 -10.57 -12.24
C ASP A 129 5.93 -10.45 -13.54
N SER A 130 4.78 -9.79 -13.50
CA SER A 130 3.90 -9.65 -14.64
C SER A 130 4.47 -8.68 -15.68
N ASN A 131 4.39 -9.06 -16.95
CA ASN A 131 4.66 -8.15 -18.06
C ASN A 131 3.45 -7.29 -18.43
N ASN A 132 2.30 -7.57 -17.84
CA ASN A 132 1.05 -6.87 -18.11
C ASN A 132 0.85 -5.73 -17.14
N SER A 133 0.29 -4.63 -17.64
CA SER A 133 -0.09 -3.50 -16.80
C SER A 133 -1.27 -3.87 -15.89
N ALA A 134 -1.32 -3.25 -14.72
CA ALA A 134 -2.44 -3.41 -13.81
C ALA A 134 -3.76 -2.97 -14.47
N PRO A 135 -4.89 -3.61 -14.15
CA PRO A 135 -6.20 -3.23 -14.70
C PRO A 135 -6.79 -1.98 -14.02
N PHE A 136 -6.04 -1.29 -13.20
CA PHE A 136 -6.48 -0.10 -12.47
C PHE A 136 -5.37 0.95 -12.42
N PRO A 137 -5.72 2.23 -12.27
CA PRO A 137 -4.73 3.25 -11.95
C PRO A 137 -4.29 3.13 -10.51
N SER A 138 -3.05 3.55 -10.22
CA SER A 138 -2.48 3.52 -8.87
C SER A 138 -2.36 4.91 -8.30
N SER A 139 -2.39 4.98 -6.97
CA SER A 139 -2.18 6.20 -6.21
C SER A 139 -1.25 5.94 -5.03
N VAL A 140 -0.52 6.99 -4.63
CA VAL A 140 0.36 6.97 -3.46
C VAL A 140 -0.23 7.94 -2.44
N ILE A 141 -0.49 7.44 -1.23
CA ILE A 141 -1.12 8.19 -0.16
C ILE A 141 -0.13 8.35 0.98
N VAL A 142 0.04 9.57 1.47
CA VAL A 142 0.97 9.84 2.58
C VAL A 142 0.19 10.32 3.79
N PHE A 143 0.24 9.53 4.86
CA PHE A 143 -0.29 9.90 6.17
C PHE A 143 0.88 10.20 7.10
N THR A 144 0.97 11.42 7.61
CA THR A 144 2.02 11.79 8.55
C THR A 144 1.57 12.99 9.36
N SER A 145 2.04 13.08 10.60
CA SER A 145 1.88 14.26 11.44
C SER A 145 3.16 15.10 11.48
N ALA A 146 4.19 14.69 10.76
CA ALA A 146 5.53 15.28 10.82
C ALA A 146 5.74 16.38 9.76
N LEU A 147 4.76 17.26 9.57
CA LEU A 147 4.90 18.40 8.64
C LEU A 147 5.12 19.71 9.39
#